data_d95bd30c6940c7d9ad0d22c34d9ba981
#
_entry.id   d95bd30c6940c7d9ad0d22c34d9ba981
#
_cell.length_a   1.000
_cell.length_b   1.000
_cell.length_c   1.000
_cell.angle_alpha   90.00
_cell.angle_beta   90.00
_cell.angle_gamma   90.00
#
_symmetry.space_group_name_H-M   'P 1'
#
loop_
_entity.id
_entity.type
_entity.pdbx_description
1 polymer ?
#
loop_
_entity_poly.entity_id
_entity_poly.type
_entity_poly.pdbx_seq_one_letter_code
_entity_poly.pdbx_strand_id
1 'polypeptide(L)'
;MNNDAYHKELLVSQFPMSSAQSKTRNRLLAFSSAFASIYIGYYSFPIVSDGMINSAVYMVEHESNFMRKRGLWRSEWVLSTFPDSTYNTAKKCVEKGMLEVVLNLCELKEKETDEDVKLAAKRVLVMLAQSESGRKRVDGDGKLRKRVKRAAPEALLAPEPPR
;
A
#
# COMPACT_ATOMS: atom_id res chain seq x y z
N MET A 1 -15.19 -29.31 52.08
CA MET A 1 -14.31 -30.05 51.15
C MET A 1 -14.52 -29.44 49.77
N ASN A 2 -13.48 -28.87 49.17
CA ASN A 2 -13.57 -28.07 47.97
C ASN A 2 -13.63 -28.94 46.73
N ASN A 3 -14.80 -29.10 46.13
CA ASN A 3 -15.01 -29.87 44.88
C ASN A 3 -14.25 -29.34 43.66
N ASP A 4 -13.87 -28.04 43.66
CA ASP A 4 -13.17 -27.42 42.55
C ASP A 4 -11.72 -27.86 42.35
N ALA A 5 -11.05 -28.27 43.46
CA ALA A 5 -9.68 -28.80 43.37
C ALA A 5 -9.64 -30.21 42.76
N TYR A 6 -10.66 -31.01 43.03
CA TYR A 6 -10.77 -32.37 42.52
C TYR A 6 -11.04 -32.41 40.98
N HIS A 7 -11.85 -31.49 40.49
CA HIS A 7 -12.12 -31.35 39.06
C HIS A 7 -10.91 -30.88 38.23
N LYS A 8 -10.08 -29.99 38.82
CA LYS A 8 -8.84 -29.54 38.13
C LYS A 8 -7.79 -30.65 38.05
N GLU A 9 -7.62 -31.44 39.08
CA GLU A 9 -6.67 -32.58 39.02
C GLU A 9 -7.12 -33.67 38.07
N LEU A 10 -8.41 -33.95 37.94
CA LEU A 10 -8.94 -34.92 36.99
C LEU A 10 -8.75 -34.50 35.54
N LEU A 11 -8.87 -33.23 35.21
CA LEU A 11 -8.65 -32.72 33.86
C LEU A 11 -7.17 -32.72 33.44
N VAL A 12 -6.26 -32.53 34.40
CA VAL A 12 -4.80 -32.55 34.14
C VAL A 12 -4.26 -33.98 34.01
N SER A 13 -4.89 -34.94 34.70
CA SER A 13 -4.41 -36.35 34.71
C SER A 13 -4.87 -37.16 33.50
N GLN A 14 -5.88 -36.74 32.77
CA GLN A 14 -6.44 -37.52 31.66
C GLN A 14 -5.62 -37.51 30.36
N PHE A 15 -4.70 -36.51 30.17
CA PHE A 15 -3.84 -36.53 28.98
C PHE A 15 -2.43 -35.98 29.32
N PRO A 16 -1.52 -36.80 29.89
CA PRO A 16 -0.13 -36.40 30.01
C PRO A 16 0.48 -36.38 28.61
N MET A 17 0.41 -35.25 27.91
CA MET A 17 1.15 -35.10 26.68
C MET A 17 2.64 -35.16 26.96
N SER A 18 3.34 -36.11 26.32
CA SER A 18 4.81 -36.13 26.37
C SER A 18 5.37 -34.80 25.85
N SER A 19 6.51 -34.39 26.38
CA SER A 19 7.17 -33.15 25.95
C SER A 19 7.41 -33.09 24.43
N ALA A 20 7.60 -34.25 23.79
CA ALA A 20 7.73 -34.37 22.35
C ALA A 20 6.41 -34.08 21.60
N GLN A 21 5.27 -34.58 22.10
CA GLN A 21 3.94 -34.34 21.53
C GLN A 21 3.55 -32.86 21.66
N SER A 22 3.88 -32.24 22.79
CA SER A 22 3.66 -30.79 22.98
C SER A 22 4.49 -29.94 21.98
N LYS A 23 5.76 -30.29 21.76
CA LYS A 23 6.61 -29.61 20.78
C LYS A 23 6.10 -29.77 19.34
N THR A 24 5.66 -30.98 18.97
CA THR A 24 5.11 -31.22 17.64
C THR A 24 3.80 -30.49 17.42
N ARG A 25 2.90 -30.48 18.41
CA ARG A 25 1.65 -29.70 18.37
C ARG A 25 1.91 -28.23 18.21
N ASN A 26 2.85 -27.66 18.98
CA ASN A 26 3.16 -26.23 18.89
C ASN A 26 3.79 -25.86 17.54
N ARG A 27 4.61 -26.73 16.95
CA ARG A 27 5.12 -26.55 15.58
C ARG A 27 4.00 -26.58 14.55
N LEU A 28 3.09 -27.53 14.62
CA LEU A 28 1.93 -27.63 13.72
C LEU A 28 1.03 -26.40 13.85
N LEU A 29 0.76 -25.92 15.07
CA LEU A 29 -0.01 -24.70 15.30
C LEU A 29 0.70 -23.46 14.73
N ALA A 30 2.03 -23.35 14.89
CA ALA A 30 2.80 -22.26 14.32
C ALA A 30 2.78 -22.29 12.79
N PHE A 31 2.92 -23.46 12.17
CA PHE A 31 2.81 -23.61 10.72
C PHE A 31 1.41 -23.28 10.21
N SER A 32 0.36 -23.83 10.84
CA SER A 32 -1.02 -23.55 10.41
C SER A 32 -1.39 -22.07 10.57
N SER A 33 -0.94 -21.41 11.64
CA SER A 33 -1.16 -19.96 11.82
C SER A 33 -0.41 -19.13 10.78
N ALA A 34 0.82 -19.51 10.43
CA ALA A 34 1.58 -18.84 9.38
C ALA A 34 0.90 -18.99 8.00
N PHE A 35 0.47 -20.20 7.64
CA PHE A 35 -0.30 -20.43 6.40
C PHE A 35 -1.62 -19.68 6.39
N ALA A 36 -2.37 -19.68 7.49
CA ALA A 36 -3.61 -18.92 7.61
C ALA A 36 -3.38 -17.43 7.44
N SER A 37 -2.31 -16.89 8.03
CA SER A 37 -1.95 -15.47 7.89
C SER A 37 -1.58 -15.10 6.45
N ILE A 38 -0.81 -15.95 5.76
CA ILE A 38 -0.47 -15.76 4.34
C ILE A 38 -1.73 -15.82 3.48
N TYR A 39 -2.59 -16.80 3.72
CA TYR A 39 -3.83 -16.99 2.99
C TYR A 39 -4.79 -15.80 3.18
N ILE A 40 -5.03 -15.39 4.43
CA ILE A 40 -5.85 -14.23 4.76
C ILE A 40 -5.23 -12.96 4.13
N GLY A 41 -3.91 -12.78 4.23
CA GLY A 41 -3.20 -11.65 3.61
C GLY A 41 -3.43 -11.61 2.11
N TYR A 42 -3.28 -12.74 1.41
CA TYR A 42 -3.47 -12.84 -0.03
C TYR A 42 -4.90 -12.48 -0.48
N TYR A 43 -5.92 -13.04 0.21
CA TYR A 43 -7.34 -12.77 -0.15
C TYR A 43 -7.85 -11.42 0.34
N SER A 44 -7.32 -10.89 1.45
CA SER A 44 -7.72 -9.58 1.96
C SER A 44 -6.98 -8.43 1.29
N PHE A 45 -5.84 -8.71 0.64
CA PHE A 45 -4.99 -7.68 0.05
C PHE A 45 -5.71 -6.79 -0.97
N PRO A 46 -6.54 -7.28 -1.90
CA PRO A 46 -7.27 -6.42 -2.84
C PRO A 46 -8.15 -5.39 -2.11
N ILE A 47 -8.84 -5.81 -1.05
CA ILE A 47 -9.72 -4.95 -0.24
C ILE A 47 -8.88 -3.93 0.54
N VAL A 48 -7.81 -4.39 1.17
CA VAL A 48 -6.89 -3.53 1.93
C VAL A 48 -6.20 -2.53 1.00
N SER A 49 -5.74 -2.96 -0.18
CA SER A 49 -5.09 -2.07 -1.14
C SER A 49 -6.02 -0.97 -1.64
N ASP A 50 -7.28 -1.28 -1.92
CA ASP A 50 -8.27 -0.28 -2.33
C ASP A 50 -8.54 0.75 -1.23
N GLY A 51 -8.67 0.30 0.02
CA GLY A 51 -8.80 1.17 1.18
C GLY A 51 -7.56 2.05 1.39
N MET A 52 -6.38 1.51 1.20
CA MET A 52 -5.11 2.25 1.30
C MET A 52 -5.00 3.32 0.21
N ILE A 53 -5.35 2.99 -1.05
CA ILE A 53 -5.32 3.93 -2.16
C ILE A 53 -6.35 5.05 -1.93
N ASN A 54 -7.60 4.71 -1.59
CA ASN A 54 -8.63 5.71 -1.30
C ASN A 54 -8.19 6.66 -0.17
N SER A 55 -7.63 6.12 0.92
CA SER A 55 -7.16 6.95 2.03
C SER A 55 -5.94 7.79 1.64
N ALA A 56 -5.07 7.30 0.76
CA ALA A 56 -3.95 8.07 0.25
C ALA A 56 -4.43 9.26 -0.62
N VAL A 57 -5.38 9.04 -1.54
CA VAL A 57 -6.00 10.12 -2.34
C VAL A 57 -6.58 11.17 -1.41
N TYR A 58 -7.42 10.78 -0.46
CA TYR A 58 -8.02 11.70 0.50
C TYR A 58 -6.98 12.51 1.29
N MET A 59 -5.89 11.86 1.73
CA MET A 59 -4.81 12.56 2.45
C MET A 59 -4.05 13.54 1.57
N VAL A 60 -3.84 13.21 0.29
CA VAL A 60 -3.13 14.07 -0.67
C VAL A 60 -3.97 15.31 -1.01
N GLU A 61 -5.29 15.19 -1.09
CA GLU A 61 -6.21 16.31 -1.31
C GLU A 61 -6.40 17.21 -0.09
N HIS A 62 -6.00 16.76 1.10
CA HIS A 62 -6.22 17.50 2.33
C HIS A 62 -5.44 18.83 2.34
N GLU A 63 -5.96 19.85 3.02
CA GLU A 63 -5.32 21.16 3.10
C GLU A 63 -4.00 21.16 3.89
N SER A 64 -3.89 20.28 4.89
CA SER A 64 -2.71 20.18 5.76
C SER A 64 -1.52 19.52 5.07
N ASN A 65 -0.37 20.20 5.04
CA ASN A 65 0.89 19.65 4.50
C ASN A 65 1.32 18.35 5.21
N PHE A 66 1.01 18.18 6.49
CA PHE A 66 1.27 16.95 7.23
C PHE A 66 0.47 15.76 6.63
N MET A 67 -0.81 15.95 6.34
CA MET A 67 -1.64 14.92 5.72
C MET A 67 -1.19 14.63 4.30
N ARG A 68 -0.87 15.67 3.50
CA ARG A 68 -0.31 15.53 2.15
C ARG A 68 0.96 14.69 2.14
N LYS A 69 1.92 15.00 3.03
CA LYS A 69 3.16 14.21 3.18
C LYS A 69 2.86 12.73 3.49
N ARG A 70 1.95 12.45 4.40
CA ARG A 70 1.55 11.08 4.74
C ARG A 70 0.86 10.35 3.59
N GLY A 71 -0.02 11.05 2.86
CA GLY A 71 -0.68 10.50 1.68
C GLY A 71 0.31 10.16 0.57
N LEU A 72 1.23 11.08 0.27
CA LEU A 72 2.29 10.86 -0.73
C LEU A 72 3.23 9.73 -0.34
N TRP A 73 3.70 9.68 0.91
CA TRP A 73 4.52 8.57 1.41
C TRP A 73 3.79 7.22 1.28
N ARG A 74 2.50 7.16 1.63
CA ARG A 74 1.69 5.96 1.46
C ARG A 74 1.56 5.57 0.00
N SER A 75 1.35 6.52 -0.89
CA SER A 75 1.27 6.29 -2.34
C SER A 75 2.57 5.73 -2.89
N GLU A 76 3.71 6.35 -2.53
CA GLU A 76 5.04 5.91 -2.92
C GLU A 76 5.32 4.48 -2.43
N TRP A 77 4.98 4.19 -1.17
CA TRP A 77 5.13 2.87 -0.58
C TRP A 77 4.27 1.81 -1.29
N VAL A 78 3.01 2.10 -1.56
CA VAL A 78 2.10 1.17 -2.24
C VAL A 78 2.58 0.89 -3.66
N LEU A 79 2.96 1.92 -4.41
CA LEU A 79 3.44 1.78 -5.80
C LEU A 79 4.79 1.05 -5.88
N SER A 80 5.68 1.25 -4.91
CA SER A 80 6.99 0.58 -4.90
C SER A 80 6.94 -0.86 -4.40
N THR A 81 6.05 -1.15 -3.46
CA THR A 81 5.97 -2.48 -2.81
C THR A 81 5.13 -3.47 -3.61
N PHE A 82 4.09 -2.99 -4.29
CA PHE A 82 3.11 -3.83 -4.98
C PHE A 82 3.16 -3.57 -6.49
N PRO A 83 3.90 -4.37 -7.26
CA PRO A 83 4.08 -4.15 -8.69
C PRO A 83 2.76 -4.27 -9.45
N ASP A 84 2.63 -3.45 -10.49
CA ASP A 84 1.43 -3.35 -11.32
C ASP A 84 1.09 -4.66 -12.05
N SER A 85 2.14 -5.44 -12.40
CA SER A 85 1.98 -6.74 -13.04
C SER A 85 1.15 -7.76 -12.26
N THR A 86 1.18 -7.67 -10.93
CA THR A 86 0.47 -8.63 -10.05
C THR A 86 -0.79 -8.04 -9.44
N TYR A 87 -0.75 -6.75 -9.07
CA TYR A 87 -1.80 -6.14 -8.23
C TYR A 87 -2.56 -5.02 -8.92
N ASN A 88 -2.18 -4.63 -10.14
CA ASN A 88 -2.75 -3.49 -10.87
C ASN A 88 -2.78 -2.20 -10.03
N THR A 89 -1.75 -2.00 -9.20
CA THR A 89 -1.72 -0.93 -8.19
C THR A 89 -1.73 0.44 -8.83
N ALA A 90 -0.86 0.68 -9.84
CA ALA A 90 -0.82 1.95 -10.54
C ALA A 90 -2.10 2.18 -11.34
N LYS A 91 -2.68 1.13 -11.95
CA LYS A 91 -3.99 1.22 -12.63
C LYS A 91 -5.07 1.70 -11.68
N LYS A 92 -5.19 1.09 -10.49
CA LYS A 92 -6.16 1.50 -9.47
C LYS A 92 -5.93 2.94 -8.99
N CYS A 93 -4.67 3.35 -8.79
CA CYS A 93 -4.34 4.73 -8.43
C CYS A 93 -4.79 5.72 -9.51
N VAL A 94 -4.55 5.41 -10.78
CA VAL A 94 -4.97 6.26 -11.92
C VAL A 94 -6.50 6.32 -12.02
N GLU A 95 -7.18 5.19 -11.90
CA GLU A 95 -8.66 5.12 -11.91
C GLU A 95 -9.30 5.91 -10.76
N LYS A 96 -8.63 6.01 -9.61
CA LYS A 96 -9.06 6.83 -8.46
C LYS A 96 -8.67 8.30 -8.56
N GLY A 97 -8.10 8.74 -9.69
CA GLY A 97 -7.73 10.14 -9.92
C GLY A 97 -6.45 10.60 -9.22
N MET A 98 -5.66 9.69 -8.66
CA MET A 98 -4.41 10.04 -7.95
C MET A 98 -3.45 10.85 -8.83
N LEU A 99 -3.38 10.56 -10.11
CA LEU A 99 -2.48 11.23 -11.04
C LEU A 99 -2.82 12.72 -11.16
N GLU A 100 -4.09 13.06 -11.31
CA GLU A 100 -4.57 14.45 -11.38
C GLU A 100 -4.38 15.19 -10.05
N VAL A 101 -4.66 14.52 -8.93
CA VAL A 101 -4.50 15.10 -7.59
C VAL A 101 -3.02 15.43 -7.31
N VAL A 102 -2.12 14.49 -7.59
CA VAL A 102 -0.68 14.70 -7.39
C VAL A 102 -0.13 15.76 -8.33
N LEU A 103 -0.62 15.79 -9.58
CA LEU A 103 -0.25 16.85 -10.55
C LEU A 103 -0.70 18.23 -10.05
N ASN A 104 -1.91 18.35 -9.51
CA ASN A 104 -2.39 19.60 -8.92
C ASN A 104 -1.47 20.06 -7.78
N LEU A 105 -1.00 19.16 -6.91
CA LEU A 105 -0.04 19.49 -5.87
C LEU A 105 1.29 20.02 -6.41
N CYS A 106 1.79 19.44 -7.50
CA CYS A 106 3.02 19.94 -8.15
C CYS A 106 2.88 21.36 -8.70
N GLU A 107 1.65 21.76 -9.07
CA GLU A 107 1.35 23.07 -9.67
C GLU A 107 1.00 24.16 -8.63
N LEU A 108 0.78 23.79 -7.34
CA LEU A 108 0.52 24.75 -6.28
C LEU A 108 1.69 25.73 -6.10
N LYS A 109 1.37 26.96 -5.73
CA LYS A 109 2.39 28.01 -5.45
C LYS A 109 3.18 27.63 -4.18
N GLU A 110 4.40 28.15 -4.08
CA GLU A 110 5.28 27.91 -2.92
C GLU A 110 4.66 28.30 -1.58
N LYS A 111 3.78 29.32 -1.58
CA LYS A 111 3.07 29.76 -0.37
C LYS A 111 1.98 28.79 0.11
N GLU A 112 1.54 27.89 -0.75
CA GLU A 112 0.41 26.98 -0.50
C GLU A 112 0.85 25.57 -0.10
N THR A 113 2.12 25.25 -0.30
CA THR A 113 2.63 23.91 0.02
C THR A 113 4.15 23.92 0.23
N ASP A 114 4.63 23.02 1.10
CA ASP A 114 6.05 22.86 1.40
C ASP A 114 6.82 22.27 0.20
N GLU A 115 8.09 22.65 0.05
CA GLU A 115 9.00 22.10 -0.95
C GLU A 115 9.10 20.57 -0.89
N ASP A 116 9.16 20.01 0.32
CA ASP A 116 9.21 18.56 0.54
C ASP A 116 7.95 17.87 0.00
N VAL A 117 6.77 18.49 0.13
CA VAL A 117 5.50 17.99 -0.40
C VAL A 117 5.56 17.98 -1.92
N LYS A 118 6.07 19.06 -2.54
CA LYS A 118 6.23 19.13 -4.00
C LYS A 118 7.20 18.10 -4.52
N LEU A 119 8.33 17.90 -3.84
CA LEU A 119 9.32 16.91 -4.23
C LEU A 119 8.75 15.47 -4.14
N ALA A 120 8.03 15.17 -3.06
CA ALA A 120 7.35 13.89 -2.91
C ALA A 120 6.26 13.71 -3.96
N ALA A 121 5.48 14.76 -4.25
CA ALA A 121 4.46 14.73 -5.29
C ALA A 121 5.06 14.46 -6.68
N LYS A 122 6.19 15.09 -7.02
CA LYS A 122 6.89 14.81 -8.28
C LYS A 122 7.33 13.34 -8.39
N ARG A 123 7.89 12.75 -7.32
CA ARG A 123 8.27 11.33 -7.35
C ARG A 123 7.06 10.42 -7.61
N VAL A 124 5.95 10.62 -6.89
CA VAL A 124 4.72 9.85 -7.09
C VAL A 124 4.16 10.07 -8.50
N LEU A 125 4.19 11.32 -9.01
CA LEU A 125 3.76 11.64 -10.37
C LEU A 125 4.57 10.88 -11.43
N VAL A 126 5.90 10.82 -11.27
CA VAL A 126 6.79 10.06 -12.16
C VAL A 126 6.43 8.58 -12.14
N MET A 127 6.29 7.97 -10.96
CA MET A 127 5.92 6.56 -10.82
C MET A 127 4.59 6.25 -11.51
N LEU A 128 3.57 7.08 -11.29
CA LEU A 128 2.26 6.91 -11.90
C LEU A 128 2.31 7.10 -13.41
N ALA A 129 2.92 8.17 -13.90
CA ALA A 129 2.96 8.49 -15.34
C ALA A 129 3.83 7.50 -16.14
N GLN A 130 4.82 6.85 -15.51
CA GLN A 130 5.63 5.81 -16.13
C GLN A 130 4.96 4.43 -16.15
N SER A 131 3.91 4.21 -15.35
CA SER A 131 3.12 3.00 -15.42
C SER A 131 2.36 2.89 -16.75
N GLU A 132 1.99 1.67 -17.16
CA GLU A 132 1.24 1.46 -18.41
C GLU A 132 -0.09 2.24 -18.40
N SER A 133 -0.82 2.17 -17.32
CA SER A 133 -2.12 2.86 -17.16
C SER A 133 -1.97 4.38 -17.15
N GLY A 134 -0.93 4.89 -16.47
CA GLY A 134 -0.63 6.31 -16.43
C GLY A 134 -0.22 6.85 -17.80
N ARG A 135 0.62 6.13 -18.54
CA ARG A 135 0.98 6.49 -19.93
C ARG A 135 -0.24 6.58 -20.83
N LYS A 136 -1.08 5.53 -20.82
CA LYS A 136 -2.32 5.54 -21.61
C LYS A 136 -3.19 6.75 -21.27
N ARG A 137 -3.29 7.10 -19.98
CA ARG A 137 -4.06 8.26 -19.50
C ARG A 137 -3.45 9.58 -19.96
N VAL A 138 -2.13 9.75 -19.81
CA VAL A 138 -1.40 10.96 -20.20
C VAL A 138 -1.36 11.15 -21.70
N ASP A 139 -1.12 10.09 -22.48
CA ASP A 139 -1.06 10.16 -23.94
C ASP A 139 -2.45 10.36 -24.57
N GLY A 140 -3.51 9.89 -23.90
CA GLY A 140 -4.89 10.09 -24.34
C GLY A 140 -5.42 11.51 -24.12
N ASP A 141 -4.76 12.33 -23.28
CA ASP A 141 -5.15 13.71 -22.97
C ASP A 141 -3.99 14.68 -23.20
N GLY A 142 -4.02 15.37 -24.35
CA GLY A 142 -2.98 16.34 -24.72
C GLY A 142 -2.83 17.52 -23.75
N LYS A 143 -3.88 17.89 -22.99
CA LYS A 143 -3.79 18.92 -21.96
C LYS A 143 -3.04 18.37 -20.74
N LEU A 144 -3.42 17.17 -20.30
CA LEU A 144 -2.77 16.49 -19.19
C LEU A 144 -1.28 16.26 -19.49
N ARG A 145 -0.94 15.81 -20.70
CA ARG A 145 0.45 15.63 -21.15
C ARG A 145 1.29 16.90 -21.07
N LYS A 146 0.73 18.05 -21.48
CA LYS A 146 1.43 19.34 -21.39
C LYS A 146 1.67 19.75 -19.93
N ARG A 147 0.70 19.48 -19.02
CA ARG A 147 0.82 19.75 -17.60
C ARG A 147 1.89 18.87 -16.95
N VAL A 148 1.84 17.55 -17.22
CA VAL A 148 2.85 16.58 -16.71
C VAL A 148 4.24 16.98 -17.20
N LYS A 149 4.41 17.31 -18.49
CA LYS A 149 5.69 17.75 -19.05
C LYS A 149 6.26 19.00 -18.35
N ARG A 150 5.39 19.89 -17.90
CA ARG A 150 5.80 21.12 -17.16
C ARG A 150 6.17 20.81 -15.71
N ALA A 151 5.40 19.96 -15.04
CA ALA A 151 5.57 19.64 -13.63
C ALA A 151 6.73 18.69 -13.36
N ALA A 152 6.89 17.65 -14.21
CA ALA A 152 7.91 16.60 -14.09
C ALA A 152 8.26 16.08 -15.51
N PRO A 153 9.16 16.73 -16.24
CA PRO A 153 9.53 16.31 -17.59
C PRO A 153 10.08 14.87 -17.65
N GLU A 154 10.74 14.43 -16.60
CA GLU A 154 11.24 13.06 -16.41
C GLU A 154 10.14 11.99 -16.42
N ALA A 155 8.92 12.34 -16.08
CA ALA A 155 7.77 11.45 -16.08
C ALA A 155 7.40 10.93 -17.51
N LEU A 156 7.79 11.67 -18.54
CA LEU A 156 7.56 11.31 -19.94
C LEU A 156 8.74 10.58 -20.59
N LEU A 157 9.84 10.41 -19.88
CA LEU A 157 10.96 9.60 -20.34
C LEU A 157 10.59 8.11 -20.28
N ALA A 158 11.20 7.31 -21.17
CA ALA A 158 11.07 5.86 -21.06
C ALA A 158 11.63 5.40 -19.69
N PRO A 159 10.99 4.44 -19.01
CA PRO A 159 11.57 3.89 -17.79
C PRO A 159 12.92 3.27 -18.15
N GLU A 160 13.94 3.54 -17.30
CA GLU A 160 15.19 2.81 -17.44
C GLU A 160 14.92 1.31 -17.31
N PRO A 161 15.52 0.46 -18.16
CA PRO A 161 15.40 -0.97 -17.98
C PRO A 161 15.93 -1.36 -16.59
N PRO A 162 15.31 -2.32 -15.91
CA PRO A 162 15.77 -2.77 -14.60
C PRO A 162 17.22 -3.24 -14.72
N ARG A 163 18.08 -2.70 -13.87
CA ARG A 163 19.50 -3.12 -13.74
C ARG A 163 19.60 -4.48 -13.08
#